data_1a21aaa54a1a5f8c37040749ab589acf
#
_entry.id   1a21aaa54a1a5f8c37040749ab589acf
#
_cell.length_a   1.000
_cell.length_b   1.000
_cell.length_c   1.000
_cell.angle_alpha   90.00
_cell.angle_beta   90.00
_cell.angle_gamma   90.00
#
_symmetry.space_group_name_H-M   'P 1'
#
loop_
_entity.id
_entity.type
_entity.pdbx_description
1 polymer ?
#
loop_
_entity_poly.entity_id
_entity_poly.type
_entity_poly.pdbx_seq_one_letter_code
_entity_poly.pdbx_strand_id
1 'polypeptide(L)'
;VDDIHGPKAMNAIEALEPGQLLMLNNVRMDDEELAVTGDLLAMGETRLVQRLASVADLFVNDAFACAHRSTPSIVGFTGLLPCVAGELMGNEIRKLDHALETPVRPCLAVLGGVKVDDSIQVANNMLSNGIADALWPTGGVANLLLDLAGYDIGEPNRTFLKKELGGNWSTTITLAKSLIQTYGDKIHLPVDLAANIEGNRVDIPLKDFPIEAPFWDIGINSVFHLSA
;
A
#
# COMPACT_ATOMS: atom_id res chain seq x y z
N VAL A 1 -13.83 -15.05 -21.81
CA VAL A 1 -14.11 -16.49 -21.73
C VAL A 1 -13.98 -16.95 -20.27
N ASP A 2 -14.81 -17.89 -19.85
CA ASP A 2 -14.81 -18.43 -18.49
C ASP A 2 -13.77 -19.57 -18.36
N ASP A 3 -12.53 -19.22 -18.57
CA ASP A 3 -11.34 -20.07 -18.49
C ASP A 3 -10.10 -19.17 -18.44
N ILE A 4 -8.98 -19.67 -17.89
CA ILE A 4 -7.73 -18.90 -17.76
C ILE A 4 -6.69 -19.39 -18.78
N HIS A 5 -6.39 -20.67 -18.77
CA HIS A 5 -5.41 -21.31 -19.66
C HIS A 5 -5.80 -22.73 -20.08
N GLY A 6 -7.04 -23.13 -19.85
CA GLY A 6 -7.61 -24.40 -20.26
C GLY A 6 -8.00 -24.45 -21.73
N PRO A 7 -8.68 -25.52 -22.18
CA PRO A 7 -9.01 -25.70 -23.59
C PRO A 7 -9.92 -24.59 -24.16
N LYS A 8 -10.85 -24.04 -23.35
CA LYS A 8 -11.74 -22.96 -23.81
C LYS A 8 -10.96 -21.67 -24.05
N ALA A 9 -10.02 -21.33 -23.15
CA ALA A 9 -9.17 -20.17 -23.29
C ALA A 9 -8.26 -20.30 -24.52
N MET A 10 -7.57 -21.43 -24.66
CA MET A 10 -6.65 -21.68 -25.78
C MET A 10 -7.35 -21.62 -27.13
N ASN A 11 -8.50 -22.30 -27.28
CA ASN A 11 -9.29 -22.24 -28.51
C ASN A 11 -9.79 -20.82 -28.84
N ALA A 12 -10.17 -20.06 -27.83
CA ALA A 12 -10.60 -18.67 -28.00
C ALA A 12 -9.44 -17.75 -28.40
N ILE A 13 -8.23 -17.98 -27.87
CA ILE A 13 -7.02 -17.24 -28.25
C ILE A 13 -6.64 -17.57 -29.72
N GLU A 14 -6.62 -18.85 -30.09
CA GLU A 14 -6.31 -19.28 -31.44
C GLU A 14 -7.31 -18.77 -32.51
N ALA A 15 -8.55 -18.49 -32.10
CA ALA A 15 -9.56 -17.94 -32.95
C ALA A 15 -9.55 -16.41 -33.07
N LEU A 16 -8.65 -15.72 -32.38
CA LEU A 16 -8.54 -14.26 -32.43
C LEU A 16 -8.04 -13.78 -33.79
N GLU A 17 -8.71 -12.79 -34.34
CA GLU A 17 -8.30 -12.08 -35.54
C GLU A 17 -7.65 -10.72 -35.17
N PRO A 18 -6.85 -10.13 -36.06
CA PRO A 18 -6.22 -8.82 -35.82
C PRO A 18 -7.26 -7.75 -35.43
N GLY A 19 -6.95 -7.04 -34.33
CA GLY A 19 -7.83 -6.00 -33.79
C GLY A 19 -8.86 -6.49 -32.77
N GLN A 20 -8.96 -7.79 -32.54
CA GLN A 20 -9.87 -8.34 -31.54
C GLN A 20 -9.23 -8.38 -30.14
N LEU A 21 -10.09 -8.35 -29.11
CA LEU A 21 -9.72 -8.44 -27.69
C LEU A 21 -10.41 -9.67 -27.08
N LEU A 22 -9.69 -10.39 -26.22
CA LEU A 22 -10.21 -11.48 -25.43
C LEU A 22 -9.94 -11.22 -23.94
N MET A 23 -10.97 -11.28 -23.13
CA MET A 23 -10.85 -11.26 -21.67
C MET A 23 -10.89 -12.69 -21.15
N LEU A 24 -9.80 -13.13 -20.53
CA LEU A 24 -9.74 -14.38 -19.78
C LEU A 24 -10.34 -14.22 -18.37
N ASN A 25 -10.61 -15.34 -17.69
CA ASN A 25 -11.12 -15.30 -16.34
C ASN A 25 -10.06 -14.77 -15.34
N ASN A 26 -10.50 -14.47 -14.12
CA ASN A 26 -9.66 -13.94 -13.08
C ASN A 26 -8.54 -14.93 -12.71
N VAL A 27 -7.28 -14.53 -12.93
CA VAL A 27 -6.11 -15.38 -12.65
C VAL A 27 -6.01 -15.82 -11.19
N ARG A 28 -6.61 -15.08 -10.25
CA ARG A 28 -6.65 -15.46 -8.83
C ARG A 28 -7.50 -16.70 -8.53
N MET A 29 -8.20 -17.24 -9.52
CA MET A 29 -8.91 -18.52 -9.46
C MET A 29 -8.02 -19.70 -9.86
N ASP A 30 -6.79 -19.44 -10.29
CA ASP A 30 -5.81 -20.49 -10.59
C ASP A 30 -5.01 -20.86 -9.34
N ASP A 31 -4.93 -22.17 -9.06
CA ASP A 31 -4.26 -22.68 -7.86
C ASP A 31 -2.74 -22.39 -7.88
N GLU A 32 -2.09 -22.45 -9.05
CA GLU A 32 -0.66 -22.17 -9.19
C GLU A 32 -0.34 -20.69 -8.99
N GLU A 33 -1.24 -19.79 -9.40
CA GLU A 33 -1.10 -18.34 -9.16
C GLU A 33 -1.02 -17.99 -7.67
N LEU A 34 -1.69 -18.78 -6.82
CA LEU A 34 -1.72 -18.56 -5.38
C LEU A 34 -0.61 -19.32 -4.65
N ALA A 35 -0.23 -20.49 -5.17
CA ALA A 35 0.69 -21.40 -4.48
C ALA A 35 2.16 -21.15 -4.80
N VAL A 36 2.49 -20.74 -6.05
CA VAL A 36 3.86 -20.56 -6.51
C VAL A 36 4.25 -19.08 -6.37
N THR A 37 5.10 -18.78 -5.40
CA THR A 37 5.55 -17.40 -5.12
C THR A 37 7.03 -17.36 -4.78
N GLY A 38 7.71 -16.24 -5.08
CA GLY A 38 9.08 -15.98 -4.63
C GLY A 38 10.20 -16.64 -5.43
N ASP A 39 9.91 -17.65 -6.25
CA ASP A 39 10.88 -18.30 -7.15
C ASP A 39 10.53 -18.02 -8.62
N LEU A 40 11.34 -17.20 -9.26
CA LEU A 40 11.10 -16.76 -10.63
C LEU A 40 11.10 -17.93 -11.64
N LEU A 41 11.98 -18.92 -11.45
CA LEU A 41 12.03 -20.09 -12.33
C LEU A 41 10.78 -20.95 -12.15
N ALA A 42 10.42 -21.26 -10.92
CA ALA A 42 9.21 -22.04 -10.62
C ALA A 42 7.93 -21.35 -11.15
N MET A 43 7.85 -20.01 -11.05
CA MET A 43 6.74 -19.25 -11.61
C MET A 43 6.68 -19.33 -13.13
N GLY A 44 7.83 -19.32 -13.81
CA GLY A 44 7.92 -19.51 -15.25
C GLY A 44 7.51 -20.93 -15.70
N GLU A 45 7.63 -21.93 -14.86
CA GLU A 45 7.28 -23.33 -15.15
C GLU A 45 5.80 -23.67 -14.89
N THR A 46 5.02 -22.74 -14.34
CA THR A 46 3.59 -22.97 -14.11
C THR A 46 2.84 -23.21 -15.41
N ARG A 47 1.77 -24.02 -15.36
CA ARG A 47 0.94 -24.33 -16.54
C ARG A 47 0.31 -23.07 -17.14
N LEU A 48 -0.10 -22.12 -16.27
CA LEU A 48 -0.61 -20.81 -16.69
C LEU A 48 0.40 -20.10 -17.58
N VAL A 49 1.62 -19.93 -17.12
CA VAL A 49 2.66 -19.18 -17.83
C VAL A 49 3.09 -19.92 -19.11
N GLN A 50 3.38 -21.23 -19.02
CA GLN A 50 3.83 -22.02 -20.16
C GLN A 50 2.79 -22.04 -21.32
N ARG A 51 1.53 -22.21 -20.99
CA ARG A 51 0.46 -22.26 -22.02
C ARG A 51 0.24 -20.89 -22.65
N LEU A 52 0.13 -19.83 -21.87
CA LEU A 52 -0.09 -18.51 -22.42
C LEU A 52 1.14 -17.99 -23.18
N ALA A 53 2.36 -18.25 -22.69
CA ALA A 53 3.58 -17.88 -23.39
C ALA A 53 3.73 -18.58 -24.74
N SER A 54 3.19 -19.81 -24.91
CA SER A 54 3.29 -20.55 -26.17
C SER A 54 2.46 -19.95 -27.33
N VAL A 55 1.54 -19.03 -27.04
CA VAL A 55 0.63 -18.40 -28.01
C VAL A 55 0.72 -16.88 -28.02
N ALA A 56 1.65 -16.30 -27.27
CA ALA A 56 1.85 -14.87 -27.16
C ALA A 56 3.23 -14.45 -27.67
N ASP A 57 3.33 -13.30 -28.29
CA ASP A 57 4.58 -12.72 -28.80
C ASP A 57 5.20 -11.71 -27.82
N LEU A 58 4.38 -11.13 -26.96
CA LEU A 58 4.79 -10.05 -26.06
C LEU A 58 3.96 -10.11 -24.76
N PHE A 59 4.63 -9.92 -23.63
CA PHE A 59 3.96 -9.70 -22.35
C PHE A 59 3.96 -8.23 -21.98
N VAL A 60 2.78 -7.67 -21.72
CA VAL A 60 2.61 -6.29 -21.24
C VAL A 60 2.09 -6.30 -19.81
N ASN A 61 2.88 -5.80 -18.87
CA ASN A 61 2.40 -5.57 -17.50
C ASN A 61 1.87 -4.14 -17.37
N ASP A 62 0.56 -4.00 -17.29
CA ASP A 62 -0.12 -2.70 -17.06
C ASP A 62 -0.92 -2.68 -15.74
N ALA A 63 -0.69 -3.67 -14.86
CA ALA A 63 -1.38 -3.84 -13.59
C ALA A 63 -0.59 -3.25 -12.42
N PHE A 64 -0.45 -1.93 -12.36
CA PHE A 64 0.32 -1.23 -11.31
C PHE A 64 -0.13 -1.61 -9.90
N ALA A 65 -1.43 -1.70 -9.63
CA ALA A 65 -1.98 -2.07 -8.34
C ALA A 65 -1.56 -3.47 -7.85
N CYS A 66 -1.15 -4.36 -8.77
CA CYS A 66 -0.69 -5.72 -8.50
C CYS A 66 0.83 -5.89 -8.60
N ALA A 67 1.58 -4.85 -9.00
CA ALA A 67 3.02 -4.93 -9.29
C ALA A 67 3.89 -5.36 -8.09
N HIS A 68 3.39 -5.18 -6.87
CA HIS A 68 4.05 -5.60 -5.63
C HIS A 68 4.00 -7.13 -5.39
N ARG A 69 3.26 -7.88 -6.20
CA ARG A 69 3.09 -9.33 -6.01
C ARG A 69 4.11 -10.11 -6.83
N SER A 70 4.81 -11.03 -6.16
CA SER A 70 5.68 -12.02 -6.81
C SER A 70 4.86 -13.28 -7.11
N THR A 71 4.09 -13.24 -8.22
CA THR A 71 3.20 -14.33 -8.64
C THR A 71 3.39 -14.66 -10.13
N PRO A 72 3.01 -15.87 -10.60
CA PRO A 72 3.19 -16.31 -11.98
C PRO A 72 2.69 -15.32 -13.04
N SER A 73 1.47 -14.79 -12.87
CA SER A 73 0.88 -13.86 -13.83
C SER A 73 1.57 -12.49 -13.92
N ILE A 74 2.34 -12.10 -12.90
CA ILE A 74 3.03 -10.81 -12.84
C ILE A 74 4.49 -10.92 -13.32
N VAL A 75 5.21 -11.96 -12.91
CA VAL A 75 6.65 -12.06 -13.18
C VAL A 75 7.06 -13.33 -13.94
N GLY A 76 6.20 -14.36 -14.03
CA GLY A 76 6.56 -15.65 -14.61
C GLY A 76 6.92 -15.61 -16.10
N PHE A 77 6.43 -14.62 -16.85
CA PHE A 77 6.70 -14.48 -18.29
C PHE A 77 8.07 -13.90 -18.60
N THR A 78 8.78 -13.32 -17.63
CA THR A 78 10.01 -12.54 -17.86
C THR A 78 11.18 -13.34 -18.47
N GLY A 79 11.19 -14.65 -18.30
CA GLY A 79 12.18 -15.53 -18.90
C GLY A 79 11.77 -16.15 -20.26
N LEU A 80 10.54 -15.94 -20.70
CA LEU A 80 9.93 -16.62 -21.85
C LEU A 80 9.57 -15.69 -23.01
N LEU A 81 9.17 -14.45 -22.70
CA LEU A 81 8.71 -13.47 -23.67
C LEU A 81 9.45 -12.13 -23.50
N PRO A 82 9.52 -11.30 -24.56
CA PRO A 82 9.79 -9.90 -24.38
C PRO A 82 8.75 -9.28 -23.45
N CYS A 83 9.19 -8.51 -22.45
CA CYS A 83 8.32 -7.91 -21.43
C CYS A 83 8.44 -6.39 -21.43
N VAL A 84 7.31 -5.70 -21.41
CA VAL A 84 7.23 -4.23 -21.37
C VAL A 84 6.21 -3.76 -20.34
N ALA A 85 6.40 -2.55 -19.84
CA ALA A 85 5.38 -1.86 -19.05
C ALA A 85 4.31 -1.30 -20.00
N GLY A 86 3.05 -1.44 -19.61
CA GLY A 86 1.95 -0.76 -20.28
C GLY A 86 1.91 0.73 -19.95
N GLU A 87 0.98 1.46 -20.58
CA GLU A 87 0.88 2.91 -20.44
C GLU A 87 0.53 3.35 -19.01
N LEU A 88 -0.41 2.66 -18.37
CA LEU A 88 -0.78 2.93 -16.97
C LEU A 88 0.42 2.74 -16.04
N MET A 89 1.09 1.58 -16.13
CA MET A 89 2.28 1.26 -15.36
C MET A 89 3.36 2.32 -15.55
N GLY A 90 3.66 2.67 -16.80
CA GLY A 90 4.67 3.69 -17.13
C GLY A 90 4.31 5.08 -16.59
N ASN A 91 3.01 5.45 -16.61
CA ASN A 91 2.53 6.73 -16.06
C ASN A 91 2.67 6.77 -14.53
N GLU A 92 2.28 5.68 -13.84
CA GLU A 92 2.40 5.61 -12.38
C GLU A 92 3.88 5.68 -11.93
N ILE A 93 4.78 4.94 -12.60
CA ILE A 93 6.22 4.99 -12.33
C ILE A 93 6.74 6.42 -12.50
N ARG A 94 6.48 7.08 -13.64
CA ARG A 94 6.95 8.46 -13.88
C ARG A 94 6.43 9.45 -12.84
N LYS A 95 5.17 9.32 -12.40
CA LYS A 95 4.61 10.20 -11.37
C LYS A 95 5.27 9.97 -10.00
N LEU A 96 5.54 8.72 -9.64
CA LEU A 96 6.25 8.40 -8.41
C LEU A 96 7.69 8.89 -8.44
N ASP A 97 8.42 8.66 -9.54
CA ASP A 97 9.79 9.16 -9.71
C ASP A 97 9.82 10.69 -9.57
N HIS A 98 8.89 11.40 -10.22
CA HIS A 98 8.80 12.85 -10.09
C HIS A 98 8.49 13.28 -8.64
N ALA A 99 7.58 12.61 -7.97
CA ALA A 99 7.23 12.92 -6.58
C ALA A 99 8.37 12.65 -5.59
N LEU A 100 9.22 11.64 -5.87
CA LEU A 100 10.32 11.24 -4.99
C LEU A 100 11.62 11.99 -5.28
N GLU A 101 11.94 12.22 -6.56
CA GLU A 101 13.22 12.83 -6.96
C GLU A 101 13.15 14.36 -7.04
N THR A 102 12.03 14.90 -7.54
CA THR A 102 11.85 16.33 -7.76
C THR A 102 10.49 16.83 -7.29
N PRO A 103 10.14 16.65 -5.99
CA PRO A 103 8.84 17.05 -5.48
C PRO A 103 8.61 18.57 -5.62
N VAL A 104 7.38 18.94 -5.98
CA VAL A 104 6.94 20.34 -5.89
C VAL A 104 6.87 20.74 -4.42
N ARG A 105 7.41 21.92 -4.10
CA ARG A 105 7.48 22.43 -2.72
C ARG A 105 6.37 23.46 -2.43
N PRO A 106 5.82 23.49 -1.22
CA PRO A 106 6.06 22.54 -0.12
C PRO A 106 5.47 21.16 -0.41
N CYS A 107 6.19 20.10 -0.05
CA CYS A 107 5.74 18.71 -0.17
C CYS A 107 5.30 18.20 1.19
N LEU A 108 4.01 17.92 1.33
CA LEU A 108 3.40 17.36 2.53
C LEU A 108 3.13 15.87 2.36
N ALA A 109 3.69 15.05 3.24
CA ALA A 109 3.39 13.63 3.30
C ALA A 109 2.23 13.38 4.27
N VAL A 110 1.11 12.84 3.76
CA VAL A 110 -0.02 12.40 4.59
C VAL A 110 0.02 10.88 4.68
N LEU A 111 0.32 10.35 5.86
CA LEU A 111 0.51 8.92 6.08
C LEU A 111 -0.45 8.39 7.14
N GLY A 112 -1.15 7.31 6.79
CA GLY A 112 -2.15 6.69 7.66
C GLY A 112 -2.40 5.23 7.34
N GLY A 113 -3.54 4.74 7.81
CA GLY A 113 -3.95 3.35 7.63
C GLY A 113 -3.57 2.47 8.82
N VAL A 114 -3.76 1.16 8.63
CA VAL A 114 -3.56 0.15 9.68
C VAL A 114 -2.14 -0.43 9.69
N LYS A 115 -1.43 -0.44 8.56
CA LYS A 115 -0.04 -0.92 8.46
C LYS A 115 0.94 0.14 8.96
N VAL A 116 0.98 0.27 10.28
CA VAL A 116 1.71 1.34 10.95
C VAL A 116 3.22 1.21 10.78
N ASP A 117 3.76 -0.01 10.80
CA ASP A 117 5.19 -0.29 10.62
C ASP A 117 5.72 0.16 9.26
N ASP A 118 5.02 -0.20 8.17
CA ASP A 118 5.36 0.23 6.81
C ASP A 118 5.31 1.76 6.71
N SER A 119 4.25 2.37 7.24
CA SER A 119 4.06 3.84 7.17
C SER A 119 5.13 4.61 7.96
N ILE A 120 5.58 4.12 9.09
CA ILE A 120 6.68 4.74 9.87
C ILE A 120 8.02 4.64 9.12
N GLN A 121 8.27 3.53 8.42
CA GLN A 121 9.45 3.39 7.56
C GLN A 121 9.41 4.37 6.39
N VAL A 122 8.24 4.52 5.74
CA VAL A 122 8.03 5.51 4.66
C VAL A 122 8.23 6.93 5.18
N ALA A 123 7.64 7.28 6.35
CA ALA A 123 7.82 8.58 6.99
C ALA A 123 9.30 8.91 7.23
N ASN A 124 10.03 7.93 7.78
CA ASN A 124 11.47 8.10 8.02
C ASN A 124 12.24 8.33 6.71
N ASN A 125 11.95 7.55 5.68
CA ASN A 125 12.59 7.71 4.37
C ASN A 125 12.30 9.09 3.76
N MET A 126 11.04 9.52 3.76
CA MET A 126 10.64 10.79 3.17
C MET A 126 11.25 12.00 3.87
N LEU A 127 11.34 11.97 5.20
CA LEU A 127 11.92 13.08 5.98
C LEU A 127 13.45 13.06 5.95
N SER A 128 14.09 11.88 6.07
CA SER A 128 15.55 11.77 6.09
C SER A 128 16.21 12.09 4.75
N ASN A 129 15.55 11.78 3.66
CA ASN A 129 16.02 12.11 2.31
C ASN A 129 15.55 13.50 1.82
N GLY A 130 14.84 14.26 2.66
CA GLY A 130 14.34 15.59 2.30
C GLY A 130 13.30 15.57 1.18
N ILE A 131 12.59 14.45 0.99
CA ILE A 131 11.51 14.32 0.01
C ILE A 131 10.31 15.13 0.47
N ALA A 132 9.87 14.96 1.73
CA ALA A 132 8.81 15.74 2.32
C ALA A 132 9.34 16.89 3.19
N ASP A 133 8.66 18.03 3.13
CA ASP A 133 8.91 19.18 4.00
C ASP A 133 8.20 19.02 5.35
N ALA A 134 7.04 18.33 5.35
CA ALA A 134 6.27 18.04 6.54
C ALA A 134 5.56 16.69 6.43
N LEU A 135 5.22 16.13 7.60
CA LEU A 135 4.46 14.89 7.77
C LEU A 135 3.16 15.17 8.52
N TRP A 136 2.06 14.66 7.98
CA TRP A 136 0.75 14.67 8.65
C TRP A 136 0.29 13.23 8.89
N PRO A 137 0.39 12.73 10.13
CA PRO A 137 -0.05 11.37 10.46
C PRO A 137 -1.57 11.31 10.59
N THR A 138 -2.17 10.21 10.09
CA THR A 138 -3.58 9.87 10.22
C THR A 138 -3.76 8.42 10.68
N GLY A 139 -4.97 8.00 11.02
CA GLY A 139 -5.27 6.61 11.38
C GLY A 139 -4.36 6.02 12.45
N GLY A 140 -3.93 4.78 12.27
CA GLY A 140 -3.04 4.07 13.21
C GLY A 140 -1.68 4.75 13.42
N VAL A 141 -1.16 5.44 12.40
CA VAL A 141 0.10 6.20 12.50
C VAL A 141 -0.06 7.39 13.45
N ALA A 142 -1.18 8.11 13.35
CA ALA A 142 -1.51 9.21 14.27
C ALA A 142 -1.63 8.69 15.71
N ASN A 143 -2.32 7.57 15.91
CA ASN A 143 -2.47 6.97 17.23
C ASN A 143 -1.10 6.63 17.85
N LEU A 144 -0.20 6.03 17.08
CA LEU A 144 1.15 5.71 17.56
C LEU A 144 1.94 6.96 17.93
N LEU A 145 1.97 7.97 17.04
CA LEU A 145 2.77 9.17 17.29
C LEU A 145 2.20 10.02 18.43
N LEU A 146 0.88 10.06 18.62
CA LEU A 146 0.25 10.70 19.76
C LEU A 146 0.60 10.00 21.09
N ASP A 147 0.53 8.66 21.14
CA ASP A 147 0.92 7.89 22.32
C ASP A 147 2.39 8.15 22.70
N LEU A 148 3.29 8.18 21.72
CA LEU A 148 4.70 8.48 21.92
C LEU A 148 4.98 9.95 22.28
N ALA A 149 4.11 10.87 21.88
CA ALA A 149 4.15 12.28 22.26
C ALA A 149 3.58 12.54 23.67
N GLY A 150 3.04 11.51 24.33
CA GLY A 150 2.56 11.58 25.71
C GLY A 150 1.06 11.78 25.89
N TYR A 151 0.29 11.71 24.81
CA TYR A 151 -1.18 11.68 24.90
C TYR A 151 -1.65 10.28 25.31
N ASP A 152 -2.59 10.22 26.23
CA ASP A 152 -3.21 8.96 26.63
C ASP A 152 -4.31 8.58 25.64
N ILE A 153 -3.99 7.74 24.67
CA ILE A 153 -4.93 7.29 23.63
C ILE A 153 -5.90 6.20 24.07
N GLY A 154 -5.88 5.78 25.35
CA GLY A 154 -6.73 4.72 25.90
C GLY A 154 -6.28 3.30 25.54
N GLU A 155 -6.70 2.34 26.35
CA GLU A 155 -6.29 0.93 26.17
C GLU A 155 -6.81 0.28 24.88
N PRO A 156 -8.02 0.56 24.37
CA PRO A 156 -8.47 -0.01 23.09
C PRO A 156 -7.50 0.27 21.93
N ASN A 157 -6.97 1.49 21.86
CA ASN A 157 -6.08 1.91 20.78
C ASN A 157 -4.66 1.37 20.96
N ARG A 158 -4.16 1.28 22.19
CA ARG A 158 -2.87 0.60 22.49
C ARG A 158 -2.93 -0.89 22.18
N THR A 159 -4.02 -1.56 22.51
CA THR A 159 -4.22 -2.98 22.18
C THR A 159 -4.26 -3.20 20.68
N PHE A 160 -4.94 -2.32 19.93
CA PHE A 160 -4.94 -2.34 18.47
C PHE A 160 -3.50 -2.21 17.92
N LEU A 161 -2.74 -1.19 18.36
CA LEU A 161 -1.37 -0.99 17.91
C LEU A 161 -0.45 -2.18 18.21
N LYS A 162 -0.55 -2.77 19.42
CA LYS A 162 0.23 -3.96 19.80
C LYS A 162 -0.10 -5.15 18.90
N LYS A 163 -1.37 -5.35 18.57
CA LYS A 163 -1.82 -6.43 17.67
C LYS A 163 -1.31 -6.24 16.26
N GLU A 164 -1.44 -5.04 15.70
CA GLU A 164 -1.03 -4.74 14.31
C GLU A 164 0.49 -4.81 14.14
N LEU A 165 1.25 -4.27 15.08
CA LEU A 165 2.71 -4.28 15.01
C LEU A 165 3.33 -5.65 15.37
N GLY A 166 2.67 -6.44 16.23
CA GLY A 166 3.12 -7.79 16.57
C GLY A 166 4.62 -7.88 16.87
N GLY A 167 5.32 -8.71 16.10
CA GLY A 167 6.78 -8.89 16.23
C GLY A 167 7.61 -7.65 15.89
N ASN A 168 7.06 -6.70 15.13
CA ASN A 168 7.73 -5.46 14.73
C ASN A 168 7.61 -4.34 15.77
N TRP A 169 6.89 -4.57 16.88
CA TRP A 169 6.61 -3.57 17.91
C TRP A 169 7.85 -2.79 18.34
N SER A 170 8.88 -3.49 18.83
CA SER A 170 10.09 -2.86 19.39
C SER A 170 10.83 -2.00 18.34
N THR A 171 10.97 -2.53 17.15
CA THR A 171 11.66 -1.87 16.04
C THR A 171 10.91 -0.61 15.60
N THR A 172 9.59 -0.73 15.43
CA THR A 172 8.74 0.39 15.00
C THR A 172 8.68 1.50 16.03
N ILE A 173 8.55 1.16 17.32
CA ILE A 173 8.59 2.14 18.43
C ILE A 173 9.91 2.88 18.48
N THR A 174 11.03 2.17 18.33
CA THR A 174 12.36 2.79 18.32
C THR A 174 12.51 3.77 17.16
N LEU A 175 12.09 3.37 15.97
CA LEU A 175 12.13 4.22 14.78
C LEU A 175 11.21 5.43 14.92
N ALA A 176 9.98 5.26 15.40
CA ALA A 176 9.02 6.34 15.60
C ALA A 176 9.49 7.35 16.64
N LYS A 177 10.12 6.91 17.73
CA LYS A 177 10.75 7.81 18.72
C LYS A 177 11.89 8.61 18.11
N SER A 178 12.77 7.97 17.35
CA SER A 178 13.86 8.66 16.64
C SER A 178 13.31 9.68 15.65
N LEU A 179 12.22 9.34 14.95
CA LEU A 179 11.54 10.24 14.02
C LEU A 179 11.04 11.52 14.73
N ILE A 180 10.33 11.36 15.86
CA ILE A 180 9.84 12.50 16.66
C ILE A 180 11.00 13.33 17.17
N GLN A 181 12.06 12.72 17.66
CA GLN A 181 13.23 13.45 18.21
C GLN A 181 13.96 14.25 17.13
N THR A 182 14.07 13.71 15.90
CA THR A 182 14.87 14.33 14.83
C THR A 182 14.07 15.32 14.01
N TYR A 183 12.76 15.04 13.78
CA TYR A 183 11.91 15.77 12.85
C TYR A 183 10.59 16.25 13.46
N GLY A 184 10.54 16.38 14.80
CA GLY A 184 9.30 16.74 15.50
C GLY A 184 8.68 18.07 15.06
N ASP A 185 9.50 19.02 14.65
CA ASP A 185 9.10 20.31 14.08
C ASP A 185 8.43 20.20 12.70
N LYS A 186 8.66 19.08 12.00
CA LYS A 186 8.05 18.76 10.70
C LYS A 186 6.84 17.83 10.82
N ILE A 187 6.55 17.29 12.01
CA ILE A 187 5.45 16.36 12.23
C ILE A 187 4.25 17.12 12.82
N HIS A 188 3.23 17.27 12.02
CA HIS A 188 1.99 17.93 12.42
C HIS A 188 0.99 16.92 12.98
N LEU A 189 1.01 16.72 14.29
CA LEU A 189 0.05 15.84 14.96
C LEU A 189 -1.38 16.36 14.81
N PRO A 190 -2.39 15.48 14.69
CA PRO A 190 -3.79 15.88 14.64
C PRO A 190 -4.20 16.62 15.93
N VAL A 191 -5.19 17.47 15.84
CA VAL A 191 -5.75 18.23 16.99
C VAL A 191 -6.97 17.55 17.59
N ASP A 192 -7.56 16.62 16.87
CA ASP A 192 -8.69 15.79 17.29
C ASP A 192 -8.65 14.42 16.59
N LEU A 193 -9.32 13.43 17.19
CA LEU A 193 -9.51 12.10 16.61
C LEU A 193 -10.98 11.73 16.54
N ALA A 194 -11.36 10.94 15.53
CA ALA A 194 -12.68 10.38 15.38
C ALA A 194 -12.80 9.07 16.15
N ALA A 195 -13.54 9.07 17.24
CA ALA A 195 -13.83 7.89 18.06
C ALA A 195 -15.09 7.18 17.58
N ASN A 196 -15.10 5.85 17.79
CA ASN A 196 -16.30 5.03 17.68
C ASN A 196 -16.97 4.93 19.06
N ILE A 197 -18.04 5.66 19.28
CA ILE A 197 -18.83 5.59 20.51
C ILE A 197 -20.19 4.96 20.17
N GLU A 198 -20.39 3.74 20.63
CA GLU A 198 -21.63 2.97 20.40
C GLU A 198 -22.03 2.89 18.91
N GLY A 199 -21.05 2.74 18.03
CA GLY A 199 -21.26 2.66 16.58
C GLY A 199 -21.35 4.01 15.86
N ASN A 200 -21.30 5.12 16.59
CA ASN A 200 -21.36 6.48 16.03
C ASN A 200 -19.97 7.11 15.99
N ARG A 201 -19.72 7.90 14.93
CA ARG A 201 -18.54 8.74 14.85
C ARG A 201 -18.69 9.96 15.75
N VAL A 202 -17.75 10.15 16.65
CA VAL A 202 -17.66 11.35 17.50
C VAL A 202 -16.25 11.91 17.41
N ASP A 203 -16.11 13.16 17.00
CA ASP A 203 -14.81 13.83 16.91
C ASP A 203 -14.42 14.40 18.28
N ILE A 204 -13.29 13.95 18.81
CA ILE A 204 -12.83 14.23 20.18
C ILE A 204 -11.56 15.06 20.12
N PRO A 205 -11.55 16.29 20.63
CA PRO A 205 -10.34 17.09 20.77
C PRO A 205 -9.32 16.44 21.69
N LEU A 206 -8.02 16.58 21.39
CA LEU A 206 -6.95 15.99 22.21
C LEU A 206 -6.97 16.46 23.68
N LYS A 207 -7.47 17.66 23.95
CA LYS A 207 -7.60 18.17 25.33
C LYS A 207 -8.57 17.35 26.20
N ASP A 208 -9.46 16.58 25.59
CA ASP A 208 -10.48 15.77 26.25
C ASP A 208 -10.06 14.30 26.44
N PHE A 209 -8.77 13.98 26.14
CA PHE A 209 -8.19 12.66 26.37
C PHE A 209 -7.85 12.44 27.85
N PRO A 210 -7.84 11.19 28.37
CA PRO A 210 -8.08 9.91 27.64
C PRO A 210 -9.55 9.60 27.41
N ILE A 211 -9.82 8.79 26.38
CA ILE A 211 -11.14 8.21 26.11
C ILE A 211 -10.97 6.71 25.85
N GLU A 212 -11.78 5.91 26.54
CA GLU A 212 -11.80 4.44 26.42
C GLU A 212 -12.69 3.98 25.26
N ALA A 213 -12.40 4.51 24.05
CA ALA A 213 -13.09 4.14 22.81
C ALA A 213 -12.08 3.94 21.68
N PRO A 214 -12.34 3.03 20.72
CA PRO A 214 -11.47 2.88 19.56
C PRO A 214 -11.57 4.11 18.64
N PHE A 215 -10.41 4.58 18.15
CA PHE A 215 -10.35 5.64 17.16
C PHE A 215 -10.35 5.08 15.75
N TRP A 216 -11.10 5.69 14.86
CA TRP A 216 -11.14 5.32 13.46
C TRP A 216 -10.12 6.08 12.62
N ASP A 217 -10.01 7.41 12.83
CA ASP A 217 -9.13 8.30 12.10
C ASP A 217 -8.97 9.65 12.81
N ILE A 218 -8.37 10.63 12.13
CA ILE A 218 -8.34 12.02 12.59
C ILE A 218 -9.73 12.63 12.58
N GLY A 219 -9.96 13.59 13.48
CA GLY A 219 -11.23 14.33 13.57
C GLY A 219 -11.38 15.39 12.49
N ILE A 220 -12.58 15.99 12.44
CA ILE A 220 -12.92 16.97 11.38
C ILE A 220 -12.09 18.24 11.45
N ASN A 221 -11.69 18.68 12.65
CA ASN A 221 -10.85 19.88 12.79
C ASN A 221 -9.43 19.62 12.28
N SER A 222 -8.90 18.41 12.49
CA SER A 222 -7.63 17.99 11.91
C SER A 222 -7.66 17.99 10.38
N VAL A 223 -8.78 17.55 9.78
CA VAL A 223 -8.97 17.62 8.32
C VAL A 223 -8.97 19.07 7.82
N PHE A 224 -9.61 19.99 8.53
CA PHE A 224 -9.58 21.41 8.16
C PHE A 224 -8.17 22.00 8.27
N HIS A 225 -7.41 21.64 9.30
CA HIS A 225 -6.01 22.09 9.41
C HIS A 225 -5.13 21.56 8.29
N LEU A 226 -5.39 20.35 7.78
CA LEU A 226 -4.67 19.78 6.65
C LEU A 226 -4.93 20.52 5.34
N SER A 227 -6.12 21.11 5.19
CA SER A 227 -6.57 21.77 3.95
C SER A 227 -6.30 23.29 3.93
N ALA A 228 -5.82 23.85 5.01
CA ALA A 228 -5.51 25.29 5.16
C ALA A 228 -4.04 25.59 4.82
#